data_ef9511ab6f38e4c30491ccf3d6b74886
#
_entry.id   ef9511ab6f38e4c30491ccf3d6b74886
#
_cell.length_a   1.000
_cell.length_b   1.000
_cell.length_c   1.000
_cell.angle_alpha   90.00
_cell.angle_beta   90.00
_cell.angle_gamma   90.00
#
_symmetry.space_group_name_H-M   'P 1'
#
loop_
_entity.id
_entity.type
_entity.pdbx_description
1 polymer ?
#
loop_
_entity_poly.entity_id
_entity_poly.type
_entity_poly.pdbx_seq_one_letter_code
_entity_poly.pdbx_strand_id
1 'polypeptide(L)'
;MIRAVPAFEDNYIWIIGCDTEAADEVVVVDPGDSAPVLEDLSQRGLKLAAILITHHHRDHIGGIAELTQQAPRPEGQAKIPVYGPSNRAIAGITVPVRAGDVVEIGRLNCRLSVIEVPGHTLDHIAYFGFCASSQPVLFCGDTLFAAGCGRLFEGTAQQMWESLRKLAALPPDTAVYCTHEYTQSNLKFATHCKPLNTDMRARRAHVEQLRSEHCMTLPSSIEMELLTNPFLQCSDSEEFSVMRKQKDNFRG
;
A
#
# COMPACT_ATOMS: atom_id res chain seq x y z
N MET A 1 -5.75 -9.10 12.21
CA MET A 1 -6.63 -8.08 11.52
C MET A 1 -5.77 -6.98 10.91
N ILE A 2 -6.14 -6.51 9.71
CA ILE A 2 -5.55 -5.31 9.11
C ILE A 2 -6.66 -4.27 9.00
N ARG A 3 -6.38 -3.03 9.42
CA ARG A 3 -7.33 -1.92 9.39
C ARG A 3 -6.66 -0.63 8.92
N ALA A 4 -7.47 0.29 8.41
CA ALA A 4 -7.03 1.59 7.98
C ALA A 4 -7.18 2.64 9.09
N VAL A 5 -6.22 3.52 9.19
CA VAL A 5 -6.34 4.82 9.87
C VAL A 5 -6.30 5.89 8.79
N PRO A 6 -7.40 6.63 8.56
CA PRO A 6 -7.43 7.71 7.58
C PRO A 6 -6.46 8.84 7.97
N ALA A 7 -5.77 9.38 6.99
CA ALA A 7 -4.88 10.53 7.13
C ALA A 7 -4.99 11.43 5.90
N PHE A 8 -4.70 12.71 6.06
CA PHE A 8 -4.82 13.72 5.00
C PHE A 8 -6.20 13.71 4.32
N GLU A 9 -6.25 13.84 2.99
CA GLU A 9 -7.52 13.85 2.23
C GLU A 9 -7.94 12.45 1.76
N ASP A 10 -6.97 11.58 1.44
CA ASP A 10 -7.23 10.29 0.79
C ASP A 10 -6.25 9.16 1.16
N ASN A 11 -5.32 9.39 2.10
CA ASN A 11 -4.37 8.38 2.54
C ASN A 11 -4.98 7.42 3.57
N TYR A 12 -4.59 6.16 3.48
CA TYR A 12 -4.78 5.16 4.53
C TYR A 12 -3.42 4.73 5.08
N ILE A 13 -3.23 4.95 6.37
CA ILE A 13 -2.14 4.33 7.13
C ILE A 13 -2.61 2.95 7.57
N TRP A 14 -1.93 1.89 7.17
CA TRP A 14 -2.35 0.54 7.49
C TRP A 14 -1.80 0.09 8.83
N ILE A 15 -2.67 -0.45 9.69
CA ILE A 15 -2.33 -1.03 10.99
C ILE A 15 -2.51 -2.54 10.89
N ILE A 16 -1.42 -3.28 11.11
CA ILE A 16 -1.41 -4.74 11.17
C ILE A 16 -1.40 -5.14 12.64
N GLY A 17 -2.39 -5.88 13.09
CA GLY A 17 -2.49 -6.35 14.46
C GLY A 17 -3.01 -7.78 14.55
N CYS A 18 -2.99 -8.36 15.75
CA CYS A 18 -3.64 -9.64 16.02
C CYS A 18 -5.11 -9.44 16.42
N ASP A 19 -5.94 -10.45 16.11
CA ASP A 19 -7.37 -10.48 16.45
C ASP A 19 -7.65 -11.04 17.84
N THR A 20 -6.63 -11.24 18.68
CA THR A 20 -6.76 -11.80 20.01
C THR A 20 -6.73 -10.69 21.05
N GLU A 21 -7.63 -10.73 22.03
CA GLU A 21 -7.65 -9.79 23.17
C GLU A 21 -6.34 -9.75 23.97
N ALA A 22 -5.48 -10.74 23.79
CA ALA A 22 -4.18 -10.84 24.45
C ALA A 22 -3.03 -10.16 23.70
N ALA A 23 -3.23 -9.71 22.44
CA ALA A 23 -2.18 -9.12 21.64
C ALA A 23 -2.42 -7.60 21.45
N ASP A 24 -1.64 -6.83 22.17
CA ASP A 24 -1.68 -5.37 22.18
C ASP A 24 -0.63 -4.71 21.27
N GLU A 25 0.04 -5.52 20.43
CA GLU A 25 1.10 -5.04 19.55
C GLU A 25 0.61 -4.88 18.11
N VAL A 26 1.10 -3.83 17.43
CA VAL A 26 0.77 -3.54 16.04
C VAL A 26 2.00 -3.12 15.24
N VAL A 27 1.90 -3.29 13.92
CA VAL A 27 2.81 -2.71 12.92
C VAL A 27 2.05 -1.65 12.14
N VAL A 28 2.73 -0.57 11.83
CA VAL A 28 2.19 0.54 11.04
C VAL A 28 2.90 0.61 9.70
N VAL A 29 2.15 0.77 8.61
CA VAL A 29 2.69 0.90 7.25
C VAL A 29 2.43 2.31 6.74
N ASP A 30 3.49 2.95 6.24
CA ASP A 30 3.48 4.27 5.61
C ASP A 30 2.79 5.36 6.46
N PRO A 31 3.23 5.61 7.70
CA PRO A 31 2.64 6.65 8.54
C PRO A 31 3.07 8.05 8.08
N GLY A 32 2.35 8.62 7.13
CA GLY A 32 2.60 10.00 6.67
C GLY A 32 2.29 11.05 7.73
N ASP A 33 1.36 10.75 8.64
CA ASP A 33 0.97 11.57 9.78
C ASP A 33 1.00 10.72 11.06
N SER A 34 1.61 11.24 12.11
CA SER A 34 1.70 10.60 13.42
C SER A 34 0.43 10.74 14.26
N ALA A 35 -0.26 11.89 14.15
CA ALA A 35 -1.35 12.23 15.05
C ALA A 35 -2.51 11.21 15.03
N PRO A 36 -3.07 10.82 13.87
CA PRO A 36 -4.16 9.84 13.84
C PRO A 36 -3.72 8.45 14.30
N VAL A 37 -2.44 8.10 14.11
CA VAL A 37 -1.88 6.83 14.59
C VAL A 37 -1.76 6.83 16.11
N LEU A 38 -1.18 7.88 16.71
CA LEU A 38 -1.04 8.01 18.16
C LEU A 38 -2.41 8.00 18.87
N GLU A 39 -3.39 8.68 18.28
CA GLU A 39 -4.75 8.65 18.79
C GLU A 39 -5.35 7.25 18.77
N ASP A 40 -5.25 6.53 17.65
CA ASP A 40 -5.74 5.16 17.52
C ASP A 40 -5.04 4.20 18.48
N LEU A 41 -3.72 4.28 18.62
CA LEU A 41 -2.97 3.48 19.59
C LEU A 41 -3.43 3.74 21.03
N SER A 42 -3.62 5.01 21.38
CA SER A 42 -4.07 5.41 22.73
C SER A 42 -5.47 4.93 23.03
N GLN A 43 -6.42 5.13 22.12
CA GLN A 43 -7.82 4.72 22.30
C GLN A 43 -7.99 3.21 22.46
N ARG A 44 -7.10 2.42 21.83
CA ARG A 44 -7.17 0.95 21.85
C ARG A 44 -6.19 0.30 22.82
N GLY A 45 -5.35 1.07 23.50
CA GLY A 45 -4.32 0.53 24.40
C GLY A 45 -3.24 -0.28 23.67
N LEU A 46 -2.91 0.08 22.41
CA LEU A 46 -2.00 -0.66 21.54
C LEU A 46 -0.57 -0.14 21.63
N LYS A 47 0.38 -1.01 21.35
CA LYS A 47 1.83 -0.75 21.36
C LYS A 47 2.41 -0.91 19.96
N LEU A 48 3.23 0.02 19.54
CA LEU A 48 3.86 0.03 18.23
C LEU A 48 5.12 -0.85 18.22
N ALA A 49 5.03 -2.01 17.59
CA ALA A 49 6.12 -2.98 17.48
C ALA A 49 7.12 -2.64 16.36
N ALA A 50 6.61 -2.13 15.22
CA ALA A 50 7.45 -1.77 14.07
C ALA A 50 6.74 -0.78 13.13
N ILE A 51 7.53 -0.13 12.28
CA ILE A 51 7.04 0.69 11.15
C ILE A 51 7.61 0.11 9.85
N LEU A 52 6.77 0.00 8.81
CA LEU A 52 7.15 -0.39 7.45
C LEU A 52 6.99 0.80 6.51
N ILE A 53 8.00 1.10 5.72
CA ILE A 53 8.02 2.20 4.76
C ILE A 53 8.21 1.64 3.35
N THR A 54 7.34 2.04 2.43
CA THR A 54 7.42 1.62 1.04
C THR A 54 8.32 2.50 0.20
N HIS A 55 8.29 3.83 0.39
CA HIS A 55 9.12 4.79 -0.34
C HIS A 55 9.25 6.12 0.42
N HIS A 56 9.98 7.09 -0.14
CA HIS A 56 10.42 8.29 0.57
C HIS A 56 9.46 9.48 0.54
N HIS A 57 8.31 9.44 -0.12
CA HIS A 57 7.41 10.58 -0.17
C HIS A 57 6.90 10.95 1.22
N ARG A 58 6.72 12.25 1.43
CA ARG A 58 6.44 12.82 2.75
C ARG A 58 5.16 12.29 3.39
N ASP A 59 4.17 12.03 2.60
CA ASP A 59 2.88 11.46 3.03
C ASP A 59 2.92 9.96 3.37
N HIS A 60 4.11 9.33 3.29
CA HIS A 60 4.40 7.99 3.77
C HIS A 60 5.39 7.97 4.95
N ILE A 61 6.22 9.00 5.10
CA ILE A 61 7.30 9.01 6.10
C ILE A 61 7.16 10.10 7.17
N GLY A 62 6.24 11.05 6.99
CA GLY A 62 6.16 12.27 7.81
C GLY A 62 5.95 12.00 9.30
N GLY A 63 5.28 10.90 9.66
CA GLY A 63 5.02 10.51 11.06
C GLY A 63 6.13 9.72 11.75
N ILE A 64 7.18 9.27 11.02
CA ILE A 64 8.21 8.37 11.58
C ILE A 64 8.87 8.96 12.84
N ALA A 65 9.32 10.22 12.77
CA ALA A 65 10.09 10.83 13.85
C ALA A 65 9.28 10.91 15.15
N GLU A 66 8.04 11.33 15.06
CA GLU A 66 7.18 11.49 16.22
C GLU A 66 6.71 10.14 16.76
N LEU A 67 6.29 9.21 15.90
CA LEU A 67 5.90 7.85 16.31
C LEU A 67 7.03 7.11 17.04
N THR A 68 8.25 7.19 16.53
CA THR A 68 9.40 6.53 17.18
C THR A 68 9.75 7.11 18.55
N GLN A 69 9.37 8.36 18.82
CA GLN A 69 9.61 9.05 20.10
C GLN A 69 8.45 8.85 21.08
N GLN A 70 7.20 8.95 20.64
CA GLN A 70 6.03 9.09 21.49
C GLN A 70 5.16 7.83 21.57
N ALA A 71 5.16 6.95 20.55
CA ALA A 71 4.30 5.78 20.57
C ALA A 71 4.64 4.80 21.72
N PRO A 72 3.64 4.21 22.38
CA PRO A 72 3.85 3.13 23.34
C PRO A 72 4.58 1.96 22.65
N ARG A 73 5.52 1.34 23.37
CA ARG A 73 6.34 0.23 22.86
C ARG A 73 6.08 -1.05 23.62
N PRO A 74 6.24 -2.21 22.96
CA PRO A 74 6.26 -3.50 23.64
C PRO A 74 7.27 -3.55 24.80
N GLU A 75 6.97 -4.32 25.83
CA GLU A 75 7.87 -4.50 26.96
C GLU A 75 9.20 -5.13 26.51
N GLY A 76 10.31 -4.58 26.98
CA GLY A 76 11.64 -5.01 26.59
C GLY A 76 12.15 -4.48 25.26
N GLN A 77 11.35 -3.75 24.49
CA GLN A 77 11.76 -3.14 23.23
C GLN A 77 12.35 -1.75 23.45
N ALA A 78 13.66 -1.61 23.26
CA ALA A 78 14.35 -0.35 23.51
C ALA A 78 14.00 0.75 22.47
N LYS A 79 13.79 0.37 21.21
CA LYS A 79 13.46 1.27 20.09
C LYS A 79 12.46 0.59 19.15
N ILE A 80 11.61 1.39 18.50
CA ILE A 80 10.74 0.92 17.42
C ILE A 80 11.59 0.77 16.15
N PRO A 81 11.73 -0.44 15.58
CA PRO A 81 12.42 -0.63 14.31
C PRO A 81 11.58 -0.03 13.19
N VAL A 82 12.25 0.66 12.26
CA VAL A 82 11.66 1.23 11.06
C VAL A 82 12.32 0.57 9.86
N TYR A 83 11.59 -0.30 9.19
CA TYR A 83 12.01 -0.98 7.97
C TYR A 83 11.70 -0.09 6.76
N GLY A 84 12.60 -0.04 5.78
CA GLY A 84 12.36 0.72 4.56
C GLY A 84 13.46 0.52 3.53
N PRO A 85 13.32 1.11 2.32
CA PRO A 85 14.24 0.88 1.20
C PRO A 85 15.70 1.19 1.56
N SER A 86 16.62 0.30 1.17
CA SER A 86 18.06 0.45 1.42
C SER A 86 18.79 1.29 0.36
N ASN A 87 18.18 1.49 -0.81
CA ASN A 87 18.78 2.18 -1.95
C ASN A 87 18.63 3.70 -1.91
N ARG A 88 18.01 4.23 -0.85
CA ARG A 88 17.86 5.67 -0.60
C ARG A 88 17.99 5.98 0.89
N ALA A 89 18.69 7.04 1.24
CA ALA A 89 18.75 7.53 2.60
C ALA A 89 17.43 8.24 2.97
N ILE A 90 16.59 7.56 3.74
CA ILE A 90 15.34 8.09 4.29
C ILE A 90 15.54 8.29 5.79
N ALA A 91 15.29 9.51 6.28
CA ALA A 91 15.45 9.83 7.69
C ALA A 91 14.50 8.98 8.55
N GLY A 92 15.05 8.37 9.60
CA GLY A 92 14.28 7.54 10.53
C GLY A 92 14.28 6.04 10.21
N ILE A 93 14.67 5.58 9.02
CA ILE A 93 14.89 4.16 8.75
C ILE A 93 16.04 3.65 9.61
N THR A 94 15.78 2.60 10.40
CA THR A 94 16.77 1.94 11.26
C THR A 94 17.15 0.55 10.77
N VAL A 95 16.30 -0.07 9.94
CA VAL A 95 16.53 -1.38 9.33
C VAL A 95 16.31 -1.27 7.81
N PRO A 96 17.36 -0.92 7.05
CA PRO A 96 17.26 -0.85 5.60
C PRO A 96 17.07 -2.27 5.01
N VAL A 97 16.12 -2.40 4.07
CA VAL A 97 15.75 -3.66 3.41
C VAL A 97 15.77 -3.51 1.88
N ARG A 98 15.93 -4.63 1.18
CA ARG A 98 15.99 -4.73 -0.29
C ARG A 98 15.29 -5.99 -0.79
N ALA A 99 15.17 -6.13 -2.11
CA ALA A 99 14.57 -7.32 -2.72
C ALA A 99 15.19 -8.61 -2.20
N GLY A 100 14.33 -9.56 -1.84
CA GLY A 100 14.71 -10.85 -1.29
C GLY A 100 14.87 -10.90 0.24
N ASP A 101 14.93 -9.74 0.90
CA ASP A 101 14.88 -9.71 2.36
C ASP A 101 13.49 -10.08 2.87
N VAL A 102 13.43 -10.57 4.11
CA VAL A 102 12.20 -10.93 4.79
C VAL A 102 12.10 -10.16 6.11
N VAL A 103 11.01 -9.43 6.29
CA VAL A 103 10.67 -8.79 7.55
C VAL A 103 9.82 -9.75 8.37
N GLU A 104 10.32 -10.12 9.54
CA GLU A 104 9.62 -11.01 10.47
C GLU A 104 9.31 -10.27 11.78
N ILE A 105 8.04 -10.27 12.16
CA ILE A 105 7.57 -9.71 13.43
C ILE A 105 6.86 -10.84 14.18
N GLY A 106 7.67 -11.62 14.90
CA GLY A 106 7.27 -12.92 15.43
C GLY A 106 6.04 -12.90 16.34
N ARG A 107 5.90 -11.86 17.19
CA ARG A 107 4.74 -11.73 18.08
C ARG A 107 3.41 -11.53 17.33
N LEU A 108 3.47 -10.96 16.12
CA LEU A 108 2.29 -10.76 15.26
C LEU A 108 2.13 -11.88 14.22
N ASN A 109 3.00 -12.90 14.25
CA ASN A 109 3.05 -13.93 13.21
C ASN A 109 3.00 -13.31 11.79
N CYS A 110 3.75 -12.22 11.63
CA CYS A 110 3.82 -11.47 10.38
C CYS A 110 5.16 -11.73 9.71
N ARG A 111 5.11 -12.26 8.48
CA ARG A 111 6.27 -12.57 7.66
C ARG A 111 6.07 -12.03 6.26
N LEU A 112 6.85 -11.02 5.89
CA LEU A 112 6.71 -10.25 4.66
C LEU A 112 8.01 -10.25 3.86
N SER A 113 7.97 -10.73 2.63
CA SER A 113 9.06 -10.63 1.66
C SER A 113 9.07 -9.24 1.03
N VAL A 114 10.25 -8.70 0.82
CA VAL A 114 10.45 -7.39 0.18
C VAL A 114 10.59 -7.58 -1.33
N ILE A 115 9.82 -6.79 -2.10
CA ILE A 115 9.85 -6.75 -3.56
C ILE A 115 10.21 -5.33 -3.99
N GLU A 116 11.29 -5.16 -4.78
CA GLU A 116 11.58 -3.87 -5.42
C GLU A 116 10.64 -3.60 -6.59
N VAL A 117 9.98 -2.43 -6.55
CA VAL A 117 8.96 -2.01 -7.51
C VAL A 117 9.19 -0.56 -7.96
N PRO A 118 10.36 -0.26 -8.57
CA PRO A 118 10.68 1.07 -9.04
C PRO A 118 9.71 1.53 -10.14
N GLY A 119 9.41 2.83 -10.14
CA GLY A 119 8.52 3.45 -11.13
C GLY A 119 7.93 4.75 -10.63
N HIS A 120 7.10 4.72 -9.61
CA HIS A 120 6.60 5.92 -8.93
C HIS A 120 7.78 6.72 -8.35
N THR A 121 8.60 6.06 -7.54
CA THR A 121 9.95 6.48 -7.15
C THR A 121 10.96 5.39 -7.50
N LEU A 122 12.25 5.69 -7.48
CA LEU A 122 13.29 4.70 -7.77
C LEU A 122 13.61 3.80 -6.58
N ASP A 123 13.30 4.25 -5.36
CA ASP A 123 13.52 3.52 -4.13
C ASP A 123 12.34 2.62 -3.71
N HIS A 124 11.23 2.64 -4.46
CA HIS A 124 10.00 2.01 -4.04
C HIS A 124 10.11 0.49 -3.84
N ILE A 125 9.64 0.03 -2.70
CA ILE A 125 9.50 -1.39 -2.36
C ILE A 125 8.05 -1.72 -1.99
N ALA A 126 7.68 -2.99 -2.10
CA ALA A 126 6.43 -3.53 -1.60
C ALA A 126 6.72 -4.66 -0.61
N TYR A 127 5.79 -4.90 0.30
CA TYR A 127 5.84 -5.98 1.29
C TYR A 127 4.75 -7.00 0.98
N PHE A 128 5.13 -8.25 0.73
CA PHE A 128 4.22 -9.34 0.40
C PHE A 128 4.40 -10.53 1.33
N GLY A 129 3.33 -11.10 1.84
CA GLY A 129 3.38 -12.30 2.67
C GLY A 129 2.13 -12.54 3.49
N PHE A 130 2.31 -12.97 4.74
CA PHE A 130 1.22 -13.34 5.63
C PHE A 130 1.36 -12.64 6.98
N CYS A 131 0.26 -12.16 7.54
CA CYS A 131 0.19 -11.55 8.86
C CYS A 131 -1.00 -12.08 9.65
N ALA A 132 -0.76 -13.02 10.55
CA ALA A 132 -1.77 -13.64 11.43
C ALA A 132 -3.02 -14.22 10.71
N SER A 133 -2.96 -14.38 9.40
CA SER A 133 -4.05 -14.85 8.53
C SER A 133 -3.48 -15.83 7.50
N SER A 134 -4.33 -16.72 6.99
CA SER A 134 -3.99 -17.59 5.85
C SER A 134 -4.10 -16.86 4.50
N GLN A 135 -4.74 -15.70 4.46
CA GLN A 135 -4.83 -14.90 3.25
C GLN A 135 -3.54 -14.10 3.06
N PRO A 136 -2.90 -14.18 1.88
CA PRO A 136 -1.73 -13.38 1.58
C PRO A 136 -2.10 -11.90 1.45
N VAL A 137 -1.17 -11.03 1.85
CA VAL A 137 -1.34 -9.57 1.85
C VAL A 137 -0.20 -8.91 1.09
N LEU A 138 -0.51 -7.79 0.45
CA LEU A 138 0.44 -6.95 -0.28
C LEU A 138 0.26 -5.49 0.16
N PHE A 139 1.30 -4.90 0.73
CA PHE A 139 1.40 -3.46 0.96
C PHE A 139 2.29 -2.88 -0.14
N CYS A 140 1.68 -2.18 -1.08
CA CYS A 140 2.35 -1.75 -2.31
C CYS A 140 2.51 -0.23 -2.44
N GLY A 141 2.20 0.52 -1.38
CA GLY A 141 2.30 1.99 -1.39
C GLY A 141 1.66 2.58 -2.64
N ASP A 142 2.46 3.29 -3.42
CA ASP A 142 2.04 4.02 -4.60
C ASP A 142 2.43 3.35 -5.94
N THR A 143 2.67 2.04 -5.93
CA THR A 143 2.94 1.30 -7.17
C THR A 143 1.66 0.82 -7.83
N LEU A 144 0.88 -0.05 -7.15
CA LEU A 144 -0.39 -0.58 -7.64
C LEU A 144 -1.53 0.04 -6.84
N PHE A 145 -2.46 0.72 -7.52
CA PHE A 145 -3.70 1.20 -6.94
C PHE A 145 -4.90 0.36 -7.42
N ALA A 146 -5.99 0.41 -6.66
CA ALA A 146 -7.25 -0.17 -7.10
C ALA A 146 -7.70 0.47 -8.42
N ALA A 147 -7.78 -0.37 -9.47
CA ALA A 147 -8.03 -0.01 -10.88
C ALA A 147 -7.05 1.03 -11.47
N GLY A 148 -5.82 1.13 -10.93
CA GLY A 148 -4.86 2.13 -11.35
C GLY A 148 -3.41 1.82 -10.95
N CYS A 149 -2.53 2.79 -11.14
CA CYS A 149 -1.14 2.75 -10.68
C CYS A 149 -0.62 4.16 -10.38
N GLY A 150 0.50 4.25 -9.69
CA GLY A 150 1.16 5.50 -9.36
C GLY A 150 1.61 6.30 -10.58
N ARG A 151 1.76 7.61 -10.40
CA ARG A 151 2.43 8.47 -11.38
C ARG A 151 3.91 8.17 -11.42
N LEU A 152 4.55 8.47 -12.55
CA LEU A 152 6.00 8.36 -12.71
C LEU A 152 6.65 9.69 -12.33
N PHE A 153 7.17 9.79 -11.11
CA PHE A 153 7.93 10.97 -10.69
C PHE A 153 9.43 10.82 -10.96
N GLU A 154 9.98 9.63 -10.75
CA GLU A 154 11.41 9.37 -10.89
C GLU A 154 11.72 8.26 -11.90
N GLY A 155 10.90 7.22 -11.93
CA GLY A 155 11.13 6.05 -12.77
C GLY A 155 10.61 6.19 -14.20
N THR A 156 10.88 5.17 -15.00
CA THR A 156 10.44 5.07 -16.40
C THR A 156 9.17 4.23 -16.52
N ALA A 157 8.48 4.35 -17.67
CA ALA A 157 7.33 3.50 -18.00
C ALA A 157 7.70 2.01 -18.02
N GLN A 158 8.90 1.68 -18.50
CA GLN A 158 9.43 0.31 -18.49
C GLN A 158 9.54 -0.22 -17.05
N GLN A 159 10.16 0.53 -16.15
CA GLN A 159 10.32 0.13 -14.76
C GLN A 159 8.98 -0.08 -14.06
N MET A 160 8.03 0.85 -14.20
CA MET A 160 6.71 0.71 -13.59
C MET A 160 5.94 -0.48 -14.18
N TRP A 161 5.97 -0.69 -15.49
CA TRP A 161 5.32 -1.82 -16.13
C TRP A 161 5.89 -3.16 -15.62
N GLU A 162 7.22 -3.29 -15.53
CA GLU A 162 7.88 -4.46 -14.97
C GLU A 162 7.52 -4.67 -13.48
N SER A 163 7.46 -3.59 -12.71
CA SER A 163 7.04 -3.62 -11.29
C SER A 163 5.61 -4.10 -11.13
N LEU A 164 4.68 -3.57 -11.93
CA LEU A 164 3.29 -4.02 -11.95
C LEU A 164 3.16 -5.49 -12.36
N ARG A 165 3.96 -5.96 -13.32
CA ARG A 165 4.01 -7.38 -13.72
C ARG A 165 4.48 -8.30 -12.59
N LYS A 166 5.46 -7.88 -11.79
CA LYS A 166 5.88 -8.63 -10.58
C LYS A 166 4.73 -8.78 -9.60
N LEU A 167 3.98 -7.69 -9.33
CA LEU A 167 2.86 -7.72 -8.41
C LEU A 167 1.67 -8.52 -8.97
N ALA A 168 1.39 -8.41 -10.25
CA ALA A 168 0.33 -9.16 -10.94
C ALA A 168 0.57 -10.69 -10.97
N ALA A 169 1.82 -11.14 -10.79
CA ALA A 169 2.18 -12.54 -10.71
C ALA A 169 1.99 -13.17 -9.31
N LEU A 170 1.60 -12.38 -8.31
CA LEU A 170 1.28 -12.86 -6.96
C LEU A 170 -0.01 -13.70 -6.98
N PRO A 171 -0.26 -14.54 -5.95
CA PRO A 171 -1.48 -15.33 -5.86
C PRO A 171 -2.74 -14.46 -6.04
N PRO A 172 -3.75 -14.92 -6.81
CA PRO A 172 -4.94 -14.13 -7.13
C PRO A 172 -5.73 -13.64 -5.89
N ASP A 173 -5.74 -14.43 -4.82
CA ASP A 173 -6.41 -14.14 -3.55
C ASP A 173 -5.64 -13.16 -2.65
N THR A 174 -4.49 -12.65 -3.09
CA THR A 174 -3.70 -11.67 -2.35
C THR A 174 -4.49 -10.38 -2.17
N ALA A 175 -4.72 -9.99 -0.92
CA ALA A 175 -5.34 -8.71 -0.60
C ALA A 175 -4.35 -7.55 -0.83
N VAL A 176 -4.79 -6.54 -1.58
CA VAL A 176 -3.94 -5.40 -2.01
C VAL A 176 -4.27 -4.17 -1.18
N TYR A 177 -3.34 -3.76 -0.35
CA TYR A 177 -3.39 -2.61 0.54
C TYR A 177 -2.52 -1.48 -0.03
N CYS A 178 -3.08 -0.67 -0.94
CA CYS A 178 -2.44 0.56 -1.42
C CYS A 178 -2.76 1.74 -0.50
N THR A 179 -2.01 2.84 -0.63
CA THR A 179 -2.10 3.94 0.33
C THR A 179 -3.28 4.86 0.09
N HIS A 180 -3.72 5.06 -1.17
CA HIS A 180 -4.68 6.12 -1.50
C HIS A 180 -6.05 5.60 -1.94
N GLU A 181 -7.12 6.31 -1.53
CA GLU A 181 -8.52 6.06 -1.94
C GLU A 181 -8.81 6.65 -3.33
N TYR A 182 -8.07 6.20 -4.35
CA TYR A 182 -8.24 6.66 -5.73
C TYR A 182 -9.17 5.81 -6.58
N THR A 183 -9.78 4.77 -6.02
CA THR A 183 -10.54 3.74 -6.75
C THR A 183 -11.62 4.32 -7.65
N GLN A 184 -12.44 5.25 -7.13
CA GLN A 184 -13.52 5.86 -7.91
C GLN A 184 -12.98 6.64 -9.13
N SER A 185 -11.95 7.47 -8.92
CA SER A 185 -11.29 8.23 -9.97
C SER A 185 -10.60 7.32 -11.00
N ASN A 186 -10.00 6.23 -10.54
CA ASN A 186 -9.35 5.26 -11.42
C ASN A 186 -10.37 4.50 -12.27
N LEU A 187 -11.50 4.09 -11.70
CA LEU A 187 -12.56 3.39 -12.44
C LEU A 187 -13.28 4.28 -13.45
N LYS A 188 -13.39 5.59 -13.20
CA LYS A 188 -13.86 6.54 -14.23
C LYS A 188 -12.95 6.49 -15.46
N PHE A 189 -11.64 6.52 -15.26
CA PHE A 189 -10.67 6.40 -16.33
C PHE A 189 -10.68 5.00 -16.97
N ALA A 190 -10.65 3.94 -16.19
CA ALA A 190 -10.65 2.55 -16.68
C ALA A 190 -11.85 2.27 -17.60
N THR A 191 -13.06 2.69 -17.19
CA THR A 191 -14.28 2.53 -17.99
C THR A 191 -14.30 3.45 -19.23
N HIS A 192 -13.61 4.59 -19.20
CA HIS A 192 -13.42 5.42 -20.38
C HIS A 192 -12.53 4.73 -21.42
N CYS A 193 -11.41 4.14 -20.97
CA CYS A 193 -10.48 3.43 -21.86
C CYS A 193 -11.03 2.11 -22.41
N LYS A 194 -11.79 1.37 -21.60
CA LYS A 194 -12.32 0.03 -21.90
C LYS A 194 -13.85 -0.02 -21.69
N PRO A 195 -14.67 0.73 -22.47
CA PRO A 195 -16.09 0.90 -22.20
C PRO A 195 -16.91 -0.38 -22.33
N LEU A 196 -16.41 -1.40 -23.00
CA LEU A 196 -17.08 -2.70 -23.18
C LEU A 196 -16.75 -3.71 -22.09
N ASN A 197 -15.78 -3.42 -21.20
CA ASN A 197 -15.44 -4.31 -20.10
C ASN A 197 -16.56 -4.28 -19.04
N THR A 198 -17.24 -5.41 -18.89
CA THR A 198 -18.39 -5.57 -17.98
C THR A 198 -17.96 -5.54 -16.52
N ASP A 199 -16.80 -6.13 -16.19
CA ASP A 199 -16.31 -6.21 -14.82
C ASP A 199 -15.87 -4.83 -14.30
N MET A 200 -15.19 -4.03 -15.13
CA MET A 200 -14.87 -2.63 -14.80
C MET A 200 -16.14 -1.81 -14.53
N ARG A 201 -17.19 -1.98 -15.34
CA ARG A 201 -18.45 -1.25 -15.14
C ARG A 201 -19.17 -1.68 -13.87
N ALA A 202 -19.24 -3.00 -13.62
CA ALA A 202 -19.83 -3.52 -12.39
C ALA A 202 -19.09 -3.03 -11.15
N ARG A 203 -17.75 -3.12 -11.16
CA ARG A 203 -16.91 -2.60 -10.09
C ARG A 203 -17.09 -1.10 -9.89
N ARG A 204 -17.19 -0.33 -10.97
CA ARG A 204 -17.43 1.11 -10.90
C ARG A 204 -18.75 1.43 -10.20
N ALA A 205 -19.85 0.78 -10.59
CA ALA A 205 -21.15 1.00 -9.96
C ALA A 205 -21.12 0.66 -8.45
N HIS A 206 -20.47 -0.45 -8.07
CA HIS A 206 -20.32 -0.84 -6.67
C HIS A 206 -19.47 0.19 -5.89
N VAL A 207 -18.36 0.66 -6.45
CA VAL A 207 -17.49 1.67 -5.82
C VAL A 207 -18.21 3.02 -5.70
N GLU A 208 -19.00 3.43 -6.70
CA GLU A 208 -19.81 4.65 -6.64
C GLU A 208 -20.82 4.57 -5.48
N GLN A 209 -21.45 3.41 -5.26
CA GLN A 209 -22.32 3.18 -4.12
C GLN A 209 -21.55 3.30 -2.80
N LEU A 210 -20.43 2.57 -2.60
CA LEU A 210 -19.62 2.62 -1.38
C LEU A 210 -19.19 4.05 -1.06
N ARG A 211 -18.73 4.80 -2.07
CA ARG A 211 -18.28 6.18 -1.86
C ARG A 211 -19.42 7.15 -1.55
N SER A 212 -20.63 6.90 -2.06
CA SER A 212 -21.82 7.68 -1.66
C SER A 212 -22.20 7.47 -0.19
N GLU A 213 -21.85 6.31 0.37
CA GLU A 213 -22.06 5.93 1.76
C GLU A 213 -20.83 6.26 2.64
N HIS A 214 -19.83 6.97 2.10
CA HIS A 214 -18.55 7.27 2.75
C HIS A 214 -17.75 6.02 3.17
N CYS A 215 -18.05 4.87 2.60
CA CYS A 215 -17.31 3.64 2.84
C CYS A 215 -16.01 3.60 2.03
N MET A 216 -14.96 3.02 2.62
CA MET A 216 -13.70 2.75 1.92
C MET A 216 -13.86 1.65 0.86
N THR A 217 -13.02 1.69 -0.18
CA THR A 217 -13.06 0.71 -1.27
C THR A 217 -11.89 -0.28 -1.26
N LEU A 218 -11.02 -0.15 -0.29
CA LEU A 218 -9.84 -0.98 -0.06
C LEU A 218 -10.06 -1.94 1.13
N PRO A 219 -9.35 -3.11 1.16
CA PRO A 219 -8.40 -3.56 0.17
C PRO A 219 -9.05 -4.06 -1.12
N SER A 220 -8.26 -4.10 -2.22
CA SER A 220 -8.58 -4.82 -3.44
C SER A 220 -7.99 -6.24 -3.37
N SER A 221 -7.97 -6.97 -4.49
CA SER A 221 -7.26 -8.23 -4.65
C SER A 221 -6.53 -8.30 -5.99
N ILE A 222 -5.47 -9.13 -6.08
CA ILE A 222 -4.76 -9.33 -7.36
C ILE A 222 -5.74 -9.82 -8.44
N GLU A 223 -6.65 -10.72 -8.13
CA GLU A 223 -7.68 -11.18 -9.06
C GLU A 223 -8.53 -10.02 -9.59
N MET A 224 -9.02 -9.16 -8.69
CA MET A 224 -9.84 -8.00 -9.07
C MET A 224 -9.04 -7.01 -9.92
N GLU A 225 -7.76 -6.81 -9.61
CA GLU A 225 -6.91 -5.93 -10.40
C GLU A 225 -6.61 -6.51 -11.78
N LEU A 226 -6.38 -7.80 -11.92
CA LEU A 226 -6.20 -8.45 -13.23
C LEU A 226 -7.43 -8.28 -14.13
N LEU A 227 -8.64 -8.34 -13.56
CA LEU A 227 -9.90 -8.19 -14.29
C LEU A 227 -10.21 -6.74 -14.66
N THR A 228 -9.85 -5.79 -13.80
CA THR A 228 -10.42 -4.43 -13.87
C THR A 228 -9.41 -3.29 -13.90
N ASN A 229 -8.10 -3.58 -13.82
CA ASN A 229 -7.07 -2.56 -13.87
C ASN A 229 -6.51 -2.44 -15.31
N PRO A 230 -6.73 -1.33 -16.01
CA PRO A 230 -6.29 -1.20 -17.40
C PRO A 230 -4.77 -1.22 -17.55
N PHE A 231 -4.01 -0.83 -16.52
CA PHE A 231 -2.54 -0.83 -16.56
C PHE A 231 -1.95 -2.23 -16.47
N LEU A 232 -2.62 -3.17 -15.77
CA LEU A 232 -2.21 -4.58 -15.73
C LEU A 232 -2.54 -5.31 -17.04
N GLN A 233 -3.41 -4.75 -17.88
CA GLN A 233 -3.81 -5.31 -19.16
C GLN A 233 -2.97 -4.78 -20.34
N CYS A 234 -1.97 -3.94 -20.09
CA CYS A 234 -1.02 -3.50 -21.10
C CYS A 234 -0.07 -4.64 -21.48
N SER A 235 0.08 -4.88 -22.78
CA SER A 235 0.91 -5.95 -23.34
C SER A 235 2.41 -5.68 -23.17
N ASP A 236 2.79 -4.42 -23.20
CA ASP A 236 4.17 -3.95 -23.10
C ASP A 236 4.27 -2.55 -22.46
N SER A 237 5.50 -2.08 -22.29
CA SER A 237 5.79 -0.79 -21.67
C SER A 237 5.45 0.42 -22.55
N GLU A 238 5.31 0.24 -23.86
CA GLU A 238 4.91 1.32 -24.79
C GLU A 238 3.41 1.58 -24.64
N GLU A 239 2.58 0.53 -24.64
CA GLU A 239 1.15 0.62 -24.36
C GLU A 239 0.92 1.21 -22.95
N PHE A 240 1.67 0.74 -21.97
CA PHE A 240 1.63 1.30 -20.61
C PHE A 240 1.95 2.81 -20.60
N SER A 241 3.01 3.23 -21.31
CA SER A 241 3.40 4.65 -21.39
C SER A 241 2.29 5.52 -21.97
N VAL A 242 1.65 5.05 -23.04
CA VAL A 242 0.50 5.74 -23.65
C VAL A 242 -0.66 5.84 -22.68
N MET A 243 -1.02 4.72 -22.03
CA MET A 243 -2.10 4.66 -21.03
C MET A 243 -1.84 5.59 -19.85
N ARG A 244 -0.59 5.63 -19.34
CA ARG A 244 -0.23 6.50 -18.20
C ARG A 244 -0.36 7.98 -18.57
N LYS A 245 0.11 8.39 -19.76
CA LYS A 245 -0.05 9.76 -20.29
C LYS A 245 -1.52 10.14 -20.47
N GLN A 246 -2.35 9.20 -20.93
CA GLN A 246 -3.80 9.42 -21.02
C GLN A 246 -4.42 9.67 -19.65
N LYS A 247 -4.07 8.86 -18.63
CA LYS A 247 -4.55 9.05 -17.25
C LYS A 247 -4.07 10.38 -16.66
N ASP A 248 -2.83 10.79 -16.92
CA ASP A 248 -2.30 12.06 -16.39
C ASP A 248 -3.02 13.29 -16.95
N ASN A 249 -3.57 13.18 -18.15
CA ASN A 249 -4.34 14.23 -18.82
C ASN A 249 -5.87 14.09 -18.65
N PHE A 250 -6.34 13.00 -18.05
CA PHE A 250 -7.76 12.73 -17.88
C PHE A 250 -8.39 13.69 -16.85
N ARG A 251 -9.53 14.29 -17.22
CA ARG A 251 -10.28 15.26 -16.42
C ARG A 251 -11.75 14.81 -16.22
N GLY A 252 -11.99 13.52 -16.04
CA GLY A 252 -13.32 12.96 -15.85
C GLY A 252 -13.84 13.01 -14.42
#